data_03c28a3ff5483971d0c53b17fadaef6c
#
_entry.id   03c28a3ff5483971d0c53b17fadaef6c
#
_cell.length_a   1.000
_cell.length_b   1.000
_cell.length_c   1.000
_cell.angle_alpha   90.00
_cell.angle_beta   90.00
_cell.angle_gamma   90.00
#
_symmetry.space_group_name_H-M   'P 1'
#
loop_
_entity.id
_entity.type
_entity.pdbx_description
1 polymer ?
#
loop_
_entity_poly.entity_id
_entity_poly.type
_entity_poly.pdbx_seq_one_letter_code
_entity_poly.pdbx_strand_id
1 'polypeptide(L)'
;MAADNVADAVIEAEGLTKVFSDFWMRRKAVAVDGISFRVGRGEVFGLLGPNGSGKSTTIKMVLGLLHRTRGRLKVLGRDPADVEVKRRIGYLPEESYLYRFLTPTETLDFYGRLFGLAPQVRRRRTEELLAMVGLAHVAHRPVGEFSKGMARRLGIAQALINDPELLILDEPTSGLDPLGSRQVKDLIAALGRRGKTIVLSSHQLDDVQDVCDRMVILYGGRIRSEGTVDGLLEDSGRTVITLPRLGADAVARIGRLIRESEHVEVERVSSPRQRLEDLFVSIVEQARSDRSATSGAESGGATAGFLLGEDAEGGRLIDELAAAAAPPPAPAPARVAPVPTPAVESVVPVVEPPRPAPAPGRPSAAPPGAPRGPDVDRSVIDDLVGGDREP
;
A
#
# COMPACT_ATOMS: atom_id res chain seq x y z
N MET A 1 -9.27 31.14 11.45
CA MET A 1 -9.92 30.43 12.58
C MET A 1 -10.99 29.53 11.97
N ALA A 2 -10.64 28.32 11.56
CA ALA A 2 -11.61 27.32 11.13
C ALA A 2 -12.16 26.69 12.42
N ALA A 3 -13.47 26.84 12.65
CA ALA A 3 -14.16 26.17 13.73
C ALA A 3 -14.04 24.66 13.50
N ASP A 4 -13.30 23.99 14.39
CA ASP A 4 -13.20 22.52 14.43
C ASP A 4 -14.62 21.95 14.44
N ASN A 5 -14.98 21.27 13.36
CA ASN A 5 -16.23 20.55 13.24
C ASN A 5 -16.13 19.30 14.13
N VAL A 6 -16.42 19.46 15.44
CA VAL A 6 -16.31 18.45 16.51
C VAL A 6 -17.23 17.24 16.24
N ALA A 7 -18.16 17.35 15.29
CA ALA A 7 -19.23 16.37 15.08
C ALA A 7 -18.85 15.17 14.19
N ASP A 8 -17.71 15.18 13.49
CA ASP A 8 -17.41 14.18 12.45
C ASP A 8 -16.04 13.48 12.59
N ALA A 9 -15.51 13.39 13.81
CA ALA A 9 -14.24 12.70 14.06
C ALA A 9 -14.43 11.17 14.04
N VAL A 10 -13.64 10.50 13.18
CA VAL A 10 -13.57 9.03 13.07
C VAL A 10 -12.68 8.44 14.16
N ILE A 11 -11.61 9.13 14.54
CA ILE A 11 -10.75 8.76 15.69
C ILE A 11 -10.62 9.96 16.61
N GLU A 12 -10.84 9.74 17.90
CA GLU A 12 -10.64 10.71 18.96
C GLU A 12 -9.74 10.09 20.03
N ALA A 13 -8.52 10.61 20.18
CA ALA A 13 -7.56 10.20 21.20
C ALA A 13 -7.28 11.39 22.12
N GLU A 14 -7.43 11.21 23.44
CA GLU A 14 -7.19 12.23 24.47
C GLU A 14 -6.30 11.66 25.57
N GLY A 15 -5.08 12.21 25.72
CA GLY A 15 -4.12 11.81 26.74
C GLY A 15 -3.77 10.34 26.69
N LEU A 16 -3.78 9.73 25.48
CA LEU A 16 -3.60 8.31 25.27
C LEU A 16 -2.22 7.87 25.73
N THR A 17 -2.16 6.91 26.66
CA THR A 17 -0.92 6.43 27.26
C THR A 17 -0.87 4.91 27.27
N LYS A 18 0.27 4.34 26.88
CA LYS A 18 0.57 2.92 26.99
C LYS A 18 1.89 2.68 27.68
N VAL A 19 1.82 2.03 28.83
CA VAL A 19 2.97 1.56 29.60
C VAL A 19 2.96 0.03 29.56
N PHE A 20 4.06 -0.57 29.19
CA PHE A 20 4.28 -1.99 29.34
C PHE A 20 4.93 -2.26 30.71
N SER A 21 4.40 -3.25 31.43
CA SER A 21 4.92 -3.70 32.71
C SER A 21 5.45 -5.13 32.57
N ASP A 22 6.37 -5.52 33.45
CA ASP A 22 6.77 -6.90 33.62
C ASP A 22 5.72 -7.68 34.42
N PHE A 23 5.97 -8.99 34.62
CA PHE A 23 5.10 -9.83 35.43
C PHE A 23 4.89 -9.30 36.87
N TRP A 24 5.87 -8.59 37.40
CA TRP A 24 5.83 -8.00 38.75
C TRP A 24 5.24 -6.59 38.77
N MET A 25 4.53 -6.19 37.70
CA MET A 25 3.92 -4.85 37.56
C MET A 25 4.91 -3.68 37.59
N ARG A 26 6.22 -3.94 37.42
CA ARG A 26 7.22 -2.88 37.31
C ARG A 26 7.17 -2.29 35.91
N ARG A 27 7.25 -0.95 35.83
CA ARG A 27 7.30 -0.25 34.53
C ARG A 27 8.52 -0.71 33.74
N LYS A 28 8.29 -1.31 32.56
CA LYS A 28 9.34 -1.75 31.66
C LYS A 28 9.62 -0.74 30.56
N ALA A 29 8.57 -0.20 29.93
CA ALA A 29 8.69 0.77 28.86
C ALA A 29 7.41 1.61 28.74
N VAL A 30 7.56 2.91 28.49
CA VAL A 30 6.47 3.80 28.08
C VAL A 30 6.53 3.90 26.57
N ALA A 31 5.60 3.22 25.89
CA ALA A 31 5.57 3.21 24.43
C ALA A 31 4.81 4.39 23.85
N VAL A 32 3.78 4.86 24.58
CA VAL A 32 2.98 6.05 24.22
C VAL A 32 2.72 6.82 25.50
N ASP A 33 2.93 8.14 25.49
CA ASP A 33 2.90 9.00 26.67
C ASP A 33 2.06 10.26 26.42
N GLY A 34 0.78 10.17 26.77
CA GLY A 34 -0.14 11.30 26.80
C GLY A 34 -0.45 11.93 25.44
N ILE A 35 -0.49 11.16 24.35
CA ILE A 35 -0.79 11.72 23.03
C ILE A 35 -2.28 12.03 22.87
N SER A 36 -2.56 13.15 22.18
CA SER A 36 -3.92 13.56 21.82
C SER A 36 -3.92 13.94 20.34
N PHE A 37 -4.83 13.37 19.57
CA PHE A 37 -5.02 13.68 18.16
C PHE A 37 -6.43 13.32 17.71
N ARG A 38 -6.86 13.87 16.57
CA ARG A 38 -8.15 13.58 15.95
C ARG A 38 -7.96 13.29 14.46
N VAL A 39 -8.78 12.38 13.94
CA VAL A 39 -8.85 12.07 12.50
C VAL A 39 -10.28 12.33 12.05
N GLY A 40 -10.44 13.19 11.06
CA GLY A 40 -11.72 13.54 10.45
C GLY A 40 -12.21 12.46 9.47
N ARG A 41 -13.48 12.53 9.10
CA ARG A 41 -14.05 11.68 8.06
C ARG A 41 -13.52 12.09 6.68
N GLY A 42 -13.12 11.10 5.87
CA GLY A 42 -12.56 11.32 4.53
C GLY A 42 -11.14 11.90 4.52
N GLU A 43 -10.48 11.97 5.68
CA GLU A 43 -9.12 12.47 5.84
C GLU A 43 -8.10 11.34 5.65
N VAL A 44 -6.99 11.63 4.98
CA VAL A 44 -5.79 10.79 4.96
C VAL A 44 -4.81 11.32 6.01
N PHE A 45 -4.69 10.61 7.11
CA PHE A 45 -3.94 11.01 8.29
C PHE A 45 -2.66 10.20 8.48
N GLY A 46 -1.51 10.88 8.63
CA GLY A 46 -0.19 10.28 8.78
C GLY A 46 0.28 10.17 10.24
N LEU A 47 0.78 8.99 10.63
CA LEU A 47 1.56 8.78 11.86
C LEU A 47 3.03 8.62 11.47
N LEU A 48 3.81 9.70 11.51
CA LEU A 48 5.21 9.72 11.11
C LEU A 48 6.13 9.56 12.32
N GLY A 49 7.23 8.83 12.17
CA GLY A 49 8.27 8.74 13.20
C GLY A 49 9.19 7.54 13.03
N PRO A 50 10.35 7.54 13.67
CA PRO A 50 11.31 6.43 13.60
C PRO A 50 10.75 5.16 14.25
N ASN A 51 11.45 4.03 14.04
CA ASN A 51 11.12 2.78 14.71
C ASN A 51 11.20 2.95 16.23
N GLY A 52 10.21 2.38 16.95
CA GLY A 52 10.10 2.54 18.40
C GLY A 52 9.47 3.87 18.87
N SER A 53 9.02 4.75 17.98
CA SER A 53 8.38 6.04 18.35
C SER A 53 6.96 5.88 18.93
N GLY A 54 6.33 4.71 18.81
CA GLY A 54 4.98 4.43 19.32
C GLY A 54 3.91 4.28 18.24
N LYS A 55 4.22 4.39 16.93
CA LYS A 55 3.26 4.28 15.81
C LYS A 55 2.43 3.00 15.87
N SER A 56 3.06 1.84 15.74
CA SER A 56 2.36 0.54 15.74
C SER A 56 1.66 0.24 17.08
N THR A 57 2.18 0.79 18.20
CA THR A 57 1.49 0.71 19.50
C THR A 57 0.19 1.52 19.47
N THR A 58 0.22 2.74 18.92
CA THR A 58 -0.96 3.59 18.75
C THR A 58 -1.98 2.93 17.83
N ILE A 59 -1.54 2.41 16.67
CA ILE A 59 -2.40 1.67 15.74
C ILE A 59 -3.06 0.47 16.43
N LYS A 60 -2.32 -0.34 17.18
CA LYS A 60 -2.87 -1.48 17.91
C LYS A 60 -3.91 -1.07 18.96
N MET A 61 -3.76 0.10 19.59
CA MET A 61 -4.79 0.64 20.49
C MET A 61 -6.03 1.10 19.71
N VAL A 62 -5.87 1.78 18.58
CA VAL A 62 -6.98 2.18 17.70
C VAL A 62 -7.75 0.98 17.16
N LEU A 63 -7.07 -0.12 16.86
CA LEU A 63 -7.67 -1.41 16.45
C LEU A 63 -8.34 -2.17 17.60
N GLY A 64 -8.21 -1.71 18.85
CA GLY A 64 -8.68 -2.45 20.03
C GLY A 64 -7.97 -3.79 20.26
N LEU A 65 -6.75 -3.95 19.70
CA LEU A 65 -5.88 -5.11 19.91
C LEU A 65 -5.00 -4.95 21.14
N LEU A 66 -4.84 -3.72 21.61
CA LEU A 66 -4.03 -3.38 22.78
C LEU A 66 -4.78 -2.41 23.67
N HIS A 67 -4.93 -2.74 24.96
CA HIS A 67 -5.58 -1.85 25.90
C HIS A 67 -4.66 -0.69 26.29
N ARG A 68 -5.23 0.52 26.30
CA ARG A 68 -4.60 1.73 26.84
C ARG A 68 -4.39 1.61 28.34
N THR A 69 -3.32 2.23 28.85
CA THR A 69 -3.09 2.33 30.30
C THR A 69 -3.83 3.52 30.89
N ARG A 70 -3.88 4.64 30.16
CA ARG A 70 -4.58 5.88 30.54
C ARG A 70 -5.11 6.58 29.29
N GLY A 71 -5.95 7.60 29.52
CA GLY A 71 -6.53 8.44 28.47
C GLY A 71 -7.84 7.88 27.92
N ARG A 72 -8.39 8.56 26.92
CA ARG A 72 -9.63 8.19 26.24
C ARG A 72 -9.34 7.91 24.77
N LEU A 73 -10.03 6.98 24.20
CA LEU A 73 -9.96 6.64 22.78
C LEU A 73 -11.34 6.21 22.31
N LYS A 74 -11.82 6.89 21.27
CA LYS A 74 -13.01 6.49 20.53
C LYS A 74 -12.64 6.29 19.06
N VAL A 75 -13.25 5.30 18.45
CA VAL A 75 -13.15 5.00 17.02
C VAL A 75 -14.53 4.81 16.47
N LEU A 76 -14.89 5.55 15.42
CA LEU A 76 -16.27 5.59 14.89
C LEU A 76 -17.32 5.86 15.98
N GLY A 77 -16.98 6.74 16.94
CA GLY A 77 -17.83 7.15 18.05
C GLY A 77 -17.92 6.16 19.21
N ARG A 78 -17.25 4.99 19.16
CA ARG A 78 -17.35 3.90 20.15
C ARG A 78 -15.99 3.50 20.72
N ASP A 79 -15.98 2.62 21.71
CA ASP A 79 -14.74 2.00 22.21
C ASP A 79 -14.15 1.08 21.11
N PRO A 80 -12.84 1.15 20.86
CA PRO A 80 -12.20 0.32 19.83
C PRO A 80 -12.28 -1.20 20.10
N ALA A 81 -12.60 -1.63 21.32
CA ALA A 81 -12.81 -3.04 21.62
C ALA A 81 -14.16 -3.58 21.10
N ASP A 82 -15.11 -2.70 20.76
CA ASP A 82 -16.42 -3.06 20.23
C ASP A 82 -16.27 -3.83 18.90
N VAL A 83 -16.98 -4.97 18.78
CA VAL A 83 -16.96 -5.81 17.57
C VAL A 83 -17.54 -5.07 16.36
N GLU A 84 -18.56 -4.23 16.56
CA GLU A 84 -19.16 -3.45 15.49
C GLU A 84 -18.16 -2.41 14.89
N VAL A 85 -17.29 -1.86 15.73
CA VAL A 85 -16.19 -1.00 15.24
C VAL A 85 -15.24 -1.79 14.38
N LYS A 86 -14.83 -2.99 14.81
CA LYS A 86 -13.88 -3.84 14.07
C LYS A 86 -14.41 -4.28 12.71
N ARG A 87 -15.71 -4.46 12.55
CA ARG A 87 -16.35 -4.78 11.26
C ARG A 87 -16.24 -3.66 10.23
N ARG A 88 -16.10 -2.42 10.70
CA ARG A 88 -16.03 -1.20 9.87
C ARG A 88 -14.62 -0.71 9.65
N ILE A 89 -13.60 -1.45 10.11
CA ILE A 89 -12.18 -1.16 9.93
C ILE A 89 -11.57 -2.15 8.95
N GLY A 90 -10.78 -1.64 8.01
CA GLY A 90 -9.83 -2.40 7.22
C GLY A 90 -8.43 -2.21 7.77
N TYR A 91 -7.64 -3.26 7.86
CA TYR A 91 -6.30 -3.19 8.42
C TYR A 91 -5.27 -3.92 7.57
N LEU A 92 -4.21 -3.23 7.21
CA LEU A 92 -3.00 -3.78 6.61
C LEU A 92 -1.87 -3.70 7.64
N PRO A 93 -1.42 -4.81 8.23
CA PRO A 93 -0.26 -4.83 9.13
C PRO A 93 1.06 -4.59 8.37
N GLU A 94 2.11 -4.18 9.07
CA GLU A 94 3.46 -4.02 8.53
C GLU A 94 3.95 -5.31 7.86
N GLU A 95 3.77 -6.47 8.51
CA GLU A 95 3.98 -7.78 7.91
C GLU A 95 2.64 -8.39 7.50
N SER A 96 2.46 -8.63 6.20
CA SER A 96 1.24 -9.26 5.68
C SER A 96 1.32 -10.77 5.85
N TYR A 97 0.58 -11.33 6.80
CA TYR A 97 0.47 -12.76 7.04
C TYR A 97 -0.57 -13.40 6.10
N LEU A 98 -0.25 -13.44 4.81
CA LEU A 98 -1.10 -14.10 3.82
C LEU A 98 -0.81 -15.60 3.78
N TYR A 99 -1.85 -16.41 3.61
CA TYR A 99 -1.69 -17.86 3.44
C TYR A 99 -1.04 -18.16 2.09
N ARG A 100 0.21 -18.62 2.11
CA ARG A 100 1.06 -18.79 0.93
C ARG A 100 0.53 -19.81 -0.09
N PHE A 101 -0.29 -20.74 0.35
CA PHE A 101 -0.88 -21.79 -0.49
C PHE A 101 -2.20 -21.37 -1.15
N LEU A 102 -2.84 -20.29 -0.70
CA LEU A 102 -4.05 -19.76 -1.32
C LEU A 102 -3.69 -18.88 -2.53
N THR A 103 -4.60 -18.84 -3.49
CA THR A 103 -4.60 -17.87 -4.57
C THR A 103 -5.16 -16.52 -4.09
N PRO A 104 -4.95 -15.40 -4.81
CA PRO A 104 -5.59 -14.13 -4.50
C PRO A 104 -7.12 -14.22 -4.41
N THR A 105 -7.75 -14.92 -5.34
CA THR A 105 -9.20 -15.14 -5.36
C THR A 105 -9.67 -15.87 -4.11
N GLU A 106 -9.02 -16.98 -3.74
CA GLU A 106 -9.34 -17.73 -2.53
C GLU A 106 -9.08 -16.91 -1.26
N THR A 107 -8.00 -16.12 -1.24
CA THR A 107 -7.69 -15.22 -0.12
C THR A 107 -8.82 -14.23 0.10
N LEU A 108 -9.24 -13.50 -0.92
CA LEU A 108 -10.30 -12.50 -0.80
C LEU A 108 -11.68 -13.15 -0.51
N ASP A 109 -12.00 -14.31 -1.11
CA ASP A 109 -13.22 -15.06 -0.79
C ASP A 109 -13.22 -15.52 0.68
N PHE A 110 -12.08 -16.00 1.19
CA PHE A 110 -11.95 -16.40 2.59
C PHE A 110 -12.25 -15.23 3.55
N TYR A 111 -11.63 -14.07 3.35
CA TYR A 111 -11.90 -12.90 4.18
C TYR A 111 -13.33 -12.38 3.99
N GLY A 112 -13.86 -12.38 2.78
CA GLY A 112 -15.26 -12.02 2.54
C GLY A 112 -16.26 -12.93 3.28
N ARG A 113 -15.95 -14.22 3.44
CA ARG A 113 -16.73 -15.15 4.28
C ARG A 113 -16.66 -14.79 5.75
N LEU A 114 -15.48 -14.43 6.27
CA LEU A 114 -15.32 -14.01 7.66
C LEU A 114 -16.16 -12.78 7.99
N PHE A 115 -16.33 -11.86 7.03
CA PHE A 115 -17.23 -10.71 7.19
C PHE A 115 -18.70 -11.02 6.90
N GLY A 116 -19.05 -12.28 6.57
CA GLY A 116 -20.43 -12.71 6.32
C GLY A 116 -21.02 -12.21 5.00
N LEU A 117 -20.18 -11.83 4.01
CA LEU A 117 -20.65 -11.36 2.73
C LEU A 117 -21.33 -12.48 1.92
N ALA A 118 -22.44 -12.16 1.25
CA ALA A 118 -23.12 -13.09 0.36
C ALA A 118 -22.22 -13.55 -0.80
N PRO A 119 -22.36 -14.79 -1.33
CA PRO A 119 -21.47 -15.34 -2.37
C PRO A 119 -21.31 -14.47 -3.61
N GLN A 120 -22.42 -13.89 -4.10
CA GLN A 120 -22.42 -12.99 -5.27
C GLN A 120 -21.64 -11.71 -5.01
N VAL A 121 -21.82 -11.09 -3.81
CA VAL A 121 -21.11 -9.88 -3.40
C VAL A 121 -19.61 -10.16 -3.27
N ARG A 122 -19.23 -11.29 -2.66
CA ARG A 122 -17.82 -11.69 -2.53
C ARG A 122 -17.15 -11.81 -3.88
N ARG A 123 -17.79 -12.54 -4.81
CA ARG A 123 -17.24 -12.74 -6.15
C ARG A 123 -17.02 -11.41 -6.87
N ARG A 124 -18.04 -10.55 -6.91
CA ARG A 124 -17.96 -9.21 -7.54
C ARG A 124 -16.83 -8.39 -6.91
N ARG A 125 -16.81 -8.24 -5.58
CA ARG A 125 -15.79 -7.45 -4.88
C ARG A 125 -14.38 -8.03 -5.08
N THR A 126 -14.23 -9.34 -5.12
CA THR A 126 -12.94 -9.99 -5.40
C THR A 126 -12.42 -9.62 -6.78
N GLU A 127 -13.26 -9.72 -7.81
CA GLU A 127 -12.90 -9.39 -9.19
C GLU A 127 -12.52 -7.90 -9.31
N GLU A 128 -13.32 -6.99 -8.75
CA GLU A 128 -13.09 -5.55 -8.75
C GLU A 128 -11.80 -5.16 -7.98
N LEU A 129 -11.60 -5.74 -6.79
CA LEU A 129 -10.40 -5.45 -6.00
C LEU A 129 -9.12 -5.97 -6.65
N LEU A 130 -9.14 -7.17 -7.23
CA LEU A 130 -7.98 -7.70 -7.95
C LEU A 130 -7.63 -6.88 -9.18
N ALA A 131 -8.64 -6.39 -9.91
CA ALA A 131 -8.44 -5.45 -11.02
C ALA A 131 -7.85 -4.13 -10.52
N MET A 132 -8.40 -3.55 -9.45
CA MET A 132 -7.95 -2.29 -8.85
C MET A 132 -6.49 -2.33 -8.41
N VAL A 133 -6.05 -3.43 -7.78
CA VAL A 133 -4.65 -3.58 -7.34
C VAL A 133 -3.72 -4.16 -8.40
N GLY A 134 -4.19 -4.35 -9.65
CA GLY A 134 -3.40 -4.87 -10.78
C GLY A 134 -2.96 -6.32 -10.63
N LEU A 135 -3.76 -7.17 -9.98
CA LEU A 135 -3.48 -8.59 -9.75
C LEU A 135 -4.45 -9.54 -10.47
N ALA A 136 -5.36 -9.03 -11.31
CA ALA A 136 -6.34 -9.85 -12.02
C ALA A 136 -5.70 -10.93 -12.89
N HIS A 137 -4.58 -10.64 -13.57
CA HIS A 137 -3.86 -11.56 -14.44
C HIS A 137 -3.19 -12.74 -13.70
N VAL A 138 -2.97 -12.61 -12.38
CA VAL A 138 -2.37 -13.64 -11.52
C VAL A 138 -3.33 -14.15 -10.44
N ALA A 139 -4.63 -13.93 -10.62
CA ALA A 139 -5.68 -14.26 -9.64
C ALA A 139 -5.73 -15.75 -9.24
N HIS A 140 -5.15 -16.62 -10.05
CA HIS A 140 -5.11 -18.08 -9.86
C HIS A 140 -3.72 -18.62 -9.43
N ARG A 141 -2.69 -17.76 -9.31
CA ARG A 141 -1.36 -18.18 -8.85
C ARG A 141 -1.28 -18.18 -7.32
N PRO A 142 -0.63 -19.18 -6.70
CA PRO A 142 -0.44 -19.19 -5.25
C PRO A 142 0.30 -17.93 -4.75
N VAL A 143 -0.17 -17.36 -3.64
CA VAL A 143 0.43 -16.16 -3.02
C VAL A 143 1.88 -16.38 -2.62
N GLY A 144 2.27 -17.64 -2.36
CA GLY A 144 3.66 -17.99 -2.05
C GLY A 144 4.68 -17.68 -3.15
N GLU A 145 4.22 -17.45 -4.39
CA GLU A 145 5.05 -17.08 -5.54
C GLU A 145 5.08 -15.56 -5.80
N PHE A 146 4.42 -14.78 -4.93
CA PHE A 146 4.31 -13.34 -5.12
C PHE A 146 5.57 -12.61 -4.67
N SER A 147 5.92 -11.53 -5.41
CA SER A 147 6.85 -10.53 -4.91
C SER A 147 6.27 -9.83 -3.67
N LYS A 148 7.13 -9.18 -2.87
CA LYS A 148 6.65 -8.37 -1.72
C LYS A 148 5.61 -7.34 -2.16
N GLY A 149 5.84 -6.65 -3.28
CA GLY A 149 4.91 -5.66 -3.82
C GLY A 149 3.55 -6.25 -4.20
N MET A 150 3.53 -7.43 -4.84
CA MET A 150 2.28 -8.15 -5.15
C MET A 150 1.54 -8.56 -3.87
N ALA A 151 2.26 -9.13 -2.90
CA ALA A 151 1.68 -9.52 -1.62
C ALA A 151 1.13 -8.30 -0.85
N ARG A 152 1.83 -7.16 -0.88
CA ARG A 152 1.39 -5.92 -0.24
C ARG A 152 0.10 -5.39 -0.86
N ARG A 153 0.01 -5.37 -2.20
CA ARG A 153 -1.21 -4.97 -2.90
C ARG A 153 -2.38 -5.91 -2.65
N LEU A 154 -2.15 -7.21 -2.58
CA LEU A 154 -3.18 -8.16 -2.15
C LEU A 154 -3.63 -7.90 -0.72
N GLY A 155 -2.71 -7.55 0.20
CA GLY A 155 -3.04 -7.14 1.56
C GLY A 155 -3.93 -5.90 1.63
N ILE A 156 -3.70 -4.90 0.76
CA ILE A 156 -4.59 -3.73 0.64
C ILE A 156 -5.98 -4.16 0.14
N ALA A 157 -6.05 -5.01 -0.89
CA ALA A 157 -7.32 -5.54 -1.38
C ALA A 157 -8.06 -6.32 -0.29
N GLN A 158 -7.35 -7.13 0.51
CA GLN A 158 -7.90 -7.83 1.67
C GLN A 158 -8.48 -6.85 2.71
N ALA A 159 -7.75 -5.76 3.01
CA ALA A 159 -8.22 -4.75 3.97
C ALA A 159 -9.45 -3.98 3.48
N LEU A 160 -9.75 -4.03 2.18
CA LEU A 160 -10.88 -3.34 1.56
C LEU A 160 -12.10 -4.23 1.29
N ILE A 161 -12.01 -5.56 1.46
CA ILE A 161 -13.06 -6.50 1.05
C ILE A 161 -14.42 -6.26 1.74
N ASN A 162 -14.39 -5.79 2.99
CA ASN A 162 -15.57 -5.46 3.79
C ASN A 162 -16.10 -4.04 3.55
N ASP A 163 -15.52 -3.26 2.64
CA ASP A 163 -15.84 -1.85 2.40
C ASP A 163 -15.77 -1.00 3.70
N PRO A 164 -14.58 -0.88 4.29
CA PRO A 164 -14.44 -0.24 5.59
C PRO A 164 -14.67 1.27 5.53
N GLU A 165 -15.16 1.85 6.64
CA GLU A 165 -15.23 3.31 6.83
C GLU A 165 -13.88 3.91 7.24
N LEU A 166 -13.06 3.11 7.92
CA LEU A 166 -11.71 3.47 8.34
C LEU A 166 -10.71 2.43 7.83
N LEU A 167 -9.74 2.86 7.04
CA LEU A 167 -8.65 2.03 6.56
C LEU A 167 -7.37 2.38 7.33
N ILE A 168 -6.74 1.40 7.96
CA ILE A 168 -5.49 1.57 8.70
C ILE A 168 -4.39 0.78 7.99
N LEU A 169 -3.33 1.49 7.61
CA LEU A 169 -2.19 0.95 6.86
C LEU A 169 -0.90 1.13 7.68
N ASP A 170 -0.36 0.04 8.22
CA ASP A 170 0.89 0.08 8.97
C ASP A 170 2.07 -0.14 8.01
N GLU A 171 2.88 0.92 7.78
CA GLU A 171 4.05 0.93 6.89
C GLU A 171 3.74 0.38 5.47
N PRO A 172 2.75 0.95 4.72
CA PRO A 172 2.23 0.33 3.49
C PRO A 172 3.26 0.18 2.36
N THR A 173 4.31 0.96 2.35
CA THR A 173 5.37 1.02 1.33
C THR A 173 6.65 0.31 1.74
N SER A 174 6.74 -0.14 3.00
CA SER A 174 7.95 -0.75 3.55
C SER A 174 8.42 -1.96 2.76
N GLY A 175 9.71 -1.94 2.36
CA GLY A 175 10.36 -3.04 1.63
C GLY A 175 9.91 -3.23 0.19
N LEU A 176 9.24 -2.23 -0.39
CA LEU A 176 8.92 -2.17 -1.81
C LEU A 176 10.03 -1.49 -2.60
N ASP A 177 10.11 -1.81 -3.88
CA ASP A 177 10.88 -1.05 -4.86
C ASP A 177 10.21 0.31 -5.15
N PRO A 178 10.90 1.28 -5.76
CA PRO A 178 10.34 2.61 -6.01
C PRO A 178 9.03 2.58 -6.80
N LEU A 179 8.93 1.69 -7.79
CA LEU A 179 7.73 1.56 -8.60
C LEU A 179 6.54 0.99 -7.79
N GLY A 180 6.80 -0.03 -6.97
CA GLY A 180 5.80 -0.61 -6.07
C GLY A 180 5.32 0.41 -5.04
N SER A 181 6.23 1.18 -4.45
CA SER A 181 5.91 2.28 -3.53
C SER A 181 5.02 3.33 -4.20
N ARG A 182 5.37 3.76 -5.41
CA ARG A 182 4.57 4.73 -6.19
C ARG A 182 3.17 4.20 -6.42
N GLN A 183 3.01 2.96 -6.88
CA GLN A 183 1.69 2.36 -7.14
C GLN A 183 0.83 2.26 -5.88
N VAL A 184 1.43 1.96 -4.72
CA VAL A 184 0.72 1.94 -3.43
C VAL A 184 0.31 3.35 -3.01
N LYS A 185 1.20 4.35 -3.14
CA LYS A 185 0.89 5.76 -2.86
C LYS A 185 -0.25 6.27 -3.74
N ASP A 186 -0.21 6.00 -5.05
CA ASP A 186 -1.27 6.39 -6.00
C ASP A 186 -2.61 5.77 -5.64
N LEU A 187 -2.63 4.49 -5.21
CA LEU A 187 -3.83 3.81 -4.74
C LEU A 187 -4.39 4.46 -3.47
N ILE A 188 -3.54 4.75 -2.47
CA ILE A 188 -3.96 5.44 -1.23
C ILE A 188 -4.54 6.82 -1.55
N ALA A 189 -3.85 7.61 -2.37
CA ALA A 189 -4.33 8.92 -2.80
C ALA A 189 -5.66 8.83 -3.56
N ALA A 190 -5.85 7.81 -4.42
CA ALA A 190 -7.11 7.59 -5.11
C ALA A 190 -8.26 7.25 -4.16
N LEU A 191 -8.01 6.45 -3.12
CA LEU A 191 -9.00 6.13 -2.09
C LEU A 191 -9.36 7.36 -1.24
N GLY A 192 -8.34 8.18 -0.85
CA GLY A 192 -8.55 9.44 -0.12
C GLY A 192 -9.40 10.43 -0.89
N ARG A 193 -9.07 10.70 -2.16
CA ARG A 193 -9.88 11.59 -3.05
C ARG A 193 -11.34 11.16 -3.17
N ARG A 194 -11.66 9.91 -2.87
CA ARG A 194 -13.02 9.36 -2.88
C ARG A 194 -13.69 9.34 -1.53
N GLY A 195 -13.11 10.04 -0.56
CA GLY A 195 -13.69 10.24 0.76
C GLY A 195 -13.49 9.06 1.73
N LYS A 196 -12.60 8.10 1.44
CA LYS A 196 -12.23 7.08 2.43
C LYS A 196 -11.36 7.69 3.52
N THR A 197 -11.70 7.42 4.78
CA THR A 197 -10.85 7.81 5.91
C THR A 197 -9.70 6.84 6.02
N ILE A 198 -8.46 7.34 5.97
CA ILE A 198 -7.25 6.51 5.97
C ILE A 198 -6.30 6.99 7.06
N VAL A 199 -5.80 6.06 7.86
CA VAL A 199 -4.67 6.30 8.77
C VAL A 199 -3.51 5.46 8.28
N LEU A 200 -2.39 6.09 7.98
CA LEU A 200 -1.18 5.37 7.62
C LEU A 200 -0.04 5.70 8.58
N SER A 201 0.78 4.71 8.88
CA SER A 201 2.06 4.92 9.55
C SER A 201 3.19 4.85 8.54
N SER A 202 4.20 5.67 8.73
CA SER A 202 5.47 5.56 8.00
C SER A 202 6.65 6.08 8.84
N HIS A 203 7.83 5.58 8.54
CA HIS A 203 9.09 6.17 8.99
C HIS A 203 9.76 6.99 7.87
N GLN A 204 9.20 6.98 6.66
CA GLN A 204 9.67 7.71 5.49
C GLN A 204 8.83 8.98 5.30
N LEU A 205 9.50 10.12 5.21
CA LEU A 205 8.86 11.43 5.05
C LEU A 205 8.12 11.55 3.71
N ASP A 206 8.74 11.06 2.64
CA ASP A 206 8.20 11.15 1.28
C ASP A 206 6.87 10.40 1.13
N ASP A 207 6.69 9.28 1.85
CA ASP A 207 5.43 8.53 1.79
C ASP A 207 4.25 9.33 2.37
N VAL A 208 4.50 10.05 3.47
CA VAL A 208 3.47 10.84 4.15
C VAL A 208 3.19 12.12 3.39
N GLN A 209 4.25 12.77 2.90
CA GLN A 209 4.15 14.02 2.14
C GLN A 209 3.31 13.87 0.87
N ASP A 210 3.44 12.72 0.17
CA ASP A 210 2.79 12.51 -1.12
C ASP A 210 1.29 12.18 -1.00
N VAL A 211 0.81 11.69 0.16
CA VAL A 211 -0.55 11.13 0.26
C VAL A 211 -1.40 11.66 1.42
N CYS A 212 -0.79 12.27 2.46
CA CYS A 212 -1.54 12.69 3.65
C CYS A 212 -2.01 14.14 3.56
N ASP A 213 -3.21 14.41 4.11
CA ASP A 213 -3.73 15.76 4.30
C ASP A 213 -3.13 16.40 5.56
N ARG A 214 -3.10 15.63 6.66
CA ARG A 214 -2.53 16.01 7.94
C ARG A 214 -1.71 14.86 8.53
N MET A 215 -0.79 15.23 9.42
CA MET A 215 0.06 14.25 10.10
C MET A 215 0.43 14.67 11.51
N VAL A 216 0.83 13.67 12.30
CA VAL A 216 1.54 13.85 13.56
C VAL A 216 2.93 13.24 13.48
N ILE A 217 3.91 13.92 14.05
CA ILE A 217 5.28 13.42 14.18
C ILE A 217 5.47 12.88 15.59
N LEU A 218 5.69 11.55 15.68
CA LEU A 218 5.91 10.84 16.93
C LEU A 218 7.40 10.64 17.20
N TYR A 219 7.84 10.97 18.40
CA TYR A 219 9.19 10.66 18.87
C TYR A 219 9.19 10.41 20.37
N GLY A 220 9.76 9.27 20.81
CA GLY A 220 9.81 8.90 22.23
C GLY A 220 8.43 8.74 22.87
N GLY A 221 7.45 8.23 22.12
CA GLY A 221 6.06 8.02 22.59
C GLY A 221 5.21 9.29 22.68
N ARG A 222 5.70 10.45 22.24
CA ARG A 222 4.99 11.73 22.30
C ARG A 222 4.84 12.35 20.93
N ILE A 223 3.77 13.11 20.73
CA ILE A 223 3.60 13.97 19.56
C ILE A 223 4.57 15.15 19.70
N ARG A 224 5.39 15.39 18.69
CA ARG A 224 6.34 16.51 18.62
C ARG A 224 5.84 17.62 17.73
N SER A 225 5.07 17.29 16.71
CA SER A 225 4.43 18.24 15.82
C SER A 225 3.14 17.63 15.26
N GLU A 226 2.17 18.49 14.95
CA GLU A 226 0.90 18.13 14.33
C GLU A 226 0.47 19.27 13.41
N GLY A 227 -0.05 18.93 12.22
CA GLY A 227 -0.54 19.95 11.28
C GLY A 227 -0.84 19.34 9.91
N THR A 228 -1.25 20.21 8.99
CA THR A 228 -1.31 19.87 7.56
C THR A 228 0.12 19.66 7.05
N VAL A 229 0.27 18.79 6.04
CA VAL A 229 1.59 18.51 5.45
C VAL A 229 2.24 19.81 4.98
N ASP A 230 1.50 20.62 4.22
CA ASP A 230 2.01 21.91 3.72
C ASP A 230 2.43 22.85 4.86
N GLY A 231 1.58 23.00 5.90
CA GLY A 231 1.86 23.88 7.02
C GLY A 231 3.07 23.46 7.87
N LEU A 232 3.37 22.14 7.93
CA LEU A 232 4.54 21.63 8.64
C LEU A 232 5.84 21.75 7.83
N LEU A 233 5.72 21.83 6.50
CA LEU A 233 6.85 21.95 5.57
C LEU A 233 7.12 23.40 5.17
N GLU A 234 6.20 24.33 5.47
CA GLU A 234 6.37 25.74 5.15
C GLU A 234 7.52 26.35 5.94
N ASP A 235 8.57 26.74 5.22
CA ASP A 235 9.64 27.54 5.77
C ASP A 235 9.25 29.03 5.66
N SER A 236 8.61 29.54 6.70
CA SER A 236 8.14 30.95 6.75
C SER A 236 9.27 31.98 6.64
N GLY A 237 10.53 31.56 6.76
CA GLY A 237 11.70 32.42 6.61
C GLY A 237 12.19 32.55 5.15
N ARG A 238 11.63 31.79 4.21
CA ARG A 238 12.12 31.75 2.82
C ARG A 238 10.99 31.80 1.81
N THR A 239 11.25 32.51 0.71
CA THR A 239 10.38 32.53 -0.46
C THR A 239 11.05 31.81 -1.62
N VAL A 240 10.37 30.85 -2.24
CA VAL A 240 10.83 30.14 -3.43
C VAL A 240 10.01 30.61 -4.64
N ILE A 241 10.70 31.13 -5.65
CA ILE A 241 10.09 31.56 -6.92
C ILE A 241 10.52 30.59 -8.02
N THR A 242 9.58 29.92 -8.68
CA THR A 242 9.85 29.00 -9.78
C THR A 242 9.52 29.66 -11.10
N LEU A 243 10.50 29.74 -11.97
CA LEU A 243 10.39 30.36 -13.29
C LEU A 243 10.97 29.42 -14.38
N PRO A 244 10.56 29.57 -15.66
CA PRO A 244 11.32 28.97 -16.76
C PRO A 244 12.78 29.37 -16.71
N ARG A 245 13.67 28.58 -17.33
CA ARG A 245 15.11 28.85 -17.32
C ARG A 245 15.42 30.23 -17.87
N LEU A 246 16.02 31.06 -17.04
CA LEU A 246 16.44 32.41 -17.40
C LEU A 246 17.93 32.46 -17.77
N GLY A 247 18.30 33.42 -18.60
CA GLY A 247 19.69 33.76 -18.87
C GLY A 247 20.36 34.47 -17.68
N ALA A 248 21.70 34.41 -17.59
CA ALA A 248 22.47 34.98 -16.47
C ALA A 248 22.18 36.47 -16.22
N ASP A 249 22.01 37.27 -17.30
CA ASP A 249 21.72 38.71 -17.20
C ASP A 249 20.33 38.99 -16.57
N ALA A 250 19.35 38.16 -16.89
CA ALA A 250 18.01 38.28 -16.30
C ALA A 250 18.04 37.95 -14.82
N VAL A 251 18.73 36.87 -14.42
CA VAL A 251 18.94 36.49 -13.02
C VAL A 251 19.62 37.60 -12.23
N ALA A 252 20.69 38.20 -12.80
CA ALA A 252 21.40 39.30 -12.17
C ALA A 252 20.53 40.55 -11.98
N ARG A 253 19.64 40.87 -12.93
CA ARG A 253 18.70 41.99 -12.82
C ARG A 253 17.66 41.74 -11.71
N ILE A 254 17.10 40.52 -11.64
CA ILE A 254 16.16 40.12 -10.57
C ILE A 254 16.85 40.24 -9.20
N GLY A 255 18.06 39.73 -9.05
CA GLY A 255 18.81 39.84 -7.80
C GLY A 255 19.06 41.28 -7.34
N ARG A 256 19.35 42.20 -8.30
CA ARG A 256 19.48 43.62 -8.00
C ARG A 256 18.16 44.24 -7.55
N LEU A 257 17.10 43.96 -8.27
CA LEU A 257 15.78 44.49 -7.95
C LEU A 257 15.34 44.06 -6.50
N ILE A 258 15.53 42.78 -6.15
CA ILE A 258 15.20 42.28 -4.81
C ILE A 258 16.06 42.96 -3.73
N ARG A 259 17.33 43.17 -3.97
CA ARG A 259 18.22 43.87 -3.05
C ARG A 259 17.80 45.35 -2.84
N GLU A 260 17.39 46.01 -3.90
CA GLU A 260 16.99 47.44 -3.88
C GLU A 260 15.62 47.62 -3.22
N SER A 261 14.66 46.68 -3.43
CA SER A 261 13.29 46.82 -2.92
C SER A 261 13.11 46.26 -1.52
N GLU A 262 13.68 45.08 -1.25
CA GLU A 262 13.44 44.33 0.00
C GLU A 262 14.63 44.35 0.97
N HIS A 263 15.79 44.87 0.54
CA HIS A 263 17.04 44.84 1.29
C HIS A 263 17.53 43.46 1.69
N VAL A 264 17.15 42.41 0.92
CA VAL A 264 17.61 41.02 1.10
C VAL A 264 18.39 40.56 -0.13
N GLU A 265 19.27 39.60 0.08
CA GLU A 265 20.02 39.00 -1.00
C GLU A 265 19.41 37.66 -1.42
N VAL A 266 19.49 37.35 -2.73
CA VAL A 266 19.12 36.04 -3.24
C VAL A 266 20.14 35.02 -2.73
N GLU A 267 19.74 34.17 -1.79
CA GLU A 267 20.63 33.16 -1.18
C GLU A 267 21.10 32.14 -2.21
N ARG A 268 20.20 31.73 -3.12
CA ARG A 268 20.49 30.64 -4.05
C ARG A 268 19.71 30.76 -5.36
N VAL A 269 20.42 30.57 -6.47
CA VAL A 269 19.82 30.31 -7.78
C VAL A 269 20.20 28.92 -8.24
N SER A 270 19.25 28.06 -8.48
CA SER A 270 19.49 26.69 -8.92
C SER A 270 18.45 26.22 -9.92
N SER A 271 18.81 25.35 -10.83
CA SER A 271 17.83 24.61 -11.62
C SER A 271 17.20 23.53 -10.73
N PRO A 272 15.87 23.33 -10.79
CA PRO A 272 15.22 22.25 -10.09
C PRO A 272 15.85 20.91 -10.51
N ARG A 273 16.09 20.05 -9.55
CA ARG A 273 16.55 18.68 -9.79
C ARG A 273 15.35 17.77 -9.62
N GLN A 274 15.13 16.91 -10.59
CA GLN A 274 14.20 15.81 -10.48
C GLN A 274 14.68 14.85 -9.38
N ARG A 275 13.78 14.29 -8.58
CA ARG A 275 14.13 13.23 -7.64
C ARG A 275 14.59 12.00 -8.42
N LEU A 276 15.57 11.27 -7.89
CA LEU A 276 16.07 10.05 -8.55
C LEU A 276 14.98 8.99 -8.69
N GLU A 277 14.05 8.94 -7.75
CA GLU A 277 12.88 8.09 -7.79
C GLU A 277 11.96 8.41 -8.98
N ASP A 278 11.64 9.70 -9.20
CA ASP A 278 10.80 10.14 -10.33
C ASP A 278 11.49 9.85 -11.69
N LEU A 279 12.81 10.03 -11.75
CA LEU A 279 13.59 9.69 -12.94
C LEU A 279 13.54 8.18 -13.20
N PHE A 280 13.75 7.36 -12.17
CA PHE A 280 13.67 5.90 -12.27
C PHE A 280 12.30 5.44 -12.74
N VAL A 281 11.23 5.96 -12.14
CA VAL A 281 9.85 5.64 -12.52
C VAL A 281 9.59 6.02 -13.98
N SER A 282 10.01 7.22 -14.42
CA SER A 282 9.82 7.66 -15.80
C SER A 282 10.54 6.77 -16.82
N ILE A 283 11.78 6.33 -16.50
CA ILE A 283 12.54 5.40 -17.34
C ILE A 283 11.82 4.03 -17.43
N VAL A 284 11.33 3.52 -16.31
CA VAL A 284 10.62 2.22 -16.29
C VAL A 284 9.28 2.30 -17.01
N GLU A 285 8.53 3.39 -16.87
CA GLU A 285 7.27 3.62 -17.58
C GLU A 285 7.50 3.71 -19.09
N GLN A 286 8.54 4.42 -19.51
CA GLN A 286 8.93 4.49 -20.93
C GLN A 286 9.32 3.12 -21.48
N ALA A 287 10.14 2.34 -20.75
CA ALA A 287 10.50 0.98 -21.14
C ALA A 287 9.27 0.03 -21.21
N ARG A 288 8.26 0.25 -20.37
CA ARG A 288 6.99 -0.49 -20.45
C ARG A 288 6.15 -0.12 -21.66
N SER A 289 6.09 1.17 -22.01
CA SER A 289 5.41 1.63 -23.23
C SER A 289 6.06 1.05 -24.49
N ASP A 290 7.35 0.80 -24.48
CA ASP A 290 8.12 0.15 -25.53
C ASP A 290 7.92 -1.39 -25.57
N ARG A 291 6.91 -1.92 -24.86
CA ARG A 291 6.54 -3.35 -24.78
C ARG A 291 7.61 -4.30 -24.25
N SER A 292 8.54 -3.81 -23.47
CA SER A 292 9.48 -4.67 -22.75
C SER A 292 8.75 -5.42 -21.64
N ALA A 293 8.35 -6.66 -21.90
CA ALA A 293 7.61 -7.49 -20.94
C ALA A 293 8.49 -7.83 -19.73
N THR A 294 8.14 -7.32 -18.58
CA THR A 294 8.69 -7.76 -17.28
C THR A 294 7.65 -8.56 -16.53
N SER A 295 8.05 -9.63 -15.84
CA SER A 295 7.15 -10.53 -15.08
C SER A 295 6.69 -9.93 -13.74
N GLY A 296 6.36 -8.64 -13.70
CA GLY A 296 5.86 -7.94 -12.52
C GLY A 296 4.34 -7.80 -12.51
N ALA A 297 3.79 -7.27 -11.42
CA ALA A 297 2.38 -6.91 -11.37
C ALA A 297 2.11 -5.73 -12.32
N GLU A 298 0.97 -5.76 -12.98
CA GLU A 298 0.50 -4.69 -13.86
C GLU A 298 0.11 -3.43 -13.07
N SER A 299 -0.03 -2.30 -13.75
CA SER A 299 -0.62 -1.09 -13.16
C SER A 299 -2.05 -1.40 -12.72
N GLY A 300 -2.48 -0.84 -11.58
CA GLY A 300 -3.82 -1.03 -11.05
C GLY A 300 -4.88 -0.50 -12.03
N GLY A 301 -6.03 -1.15 -12.07
CA GLY A 301 -7.21 -0.73 -12.82
C GLY A 301 -7.98 0.40 -12.12
N ALA A 302 -9.19 0.71 -12.63
CA ALA A 302 -10.11 1.63 -11.97
C ALA A 302 -10.42 1.17 -10.54
N THR A 303 -10.74 2.11 -9.64
CA THR A 303 -11.13 1.76 -8.27
C THR A 303 -12.39 0.94 -8.28
N ALA A 304 -12.45 -0.08 -7.44
CA ALA A 304 -13.60 -0.97 -7.32
C ALA A 304 -14.91 -0.19 -7.08
N GLY A 305 -15.92 -0.43 -7.90
CA GLY A 305 -17.15 0.36 -7.94
C GLY A 305 -17.90 0.41 -6.60
N PHE A 306 -17.89 -0.70 -5.84
CA PHE A 306 -18.54 -0.73 -4.53
C PHE A 306 -17.90 0.21 -3.48
N LEU A 307 -16.61 0.55 -3.64
CA LEU A 307 -15.93 1.52 -2.76
C LEU A 307 -16.37 2.98 -3.05
N LEU A 308 -17.09 3.18 -4.13
CA LEU A 308 -17.60 4.48 -4.57
C LEU A 308 -19.03 4.76 -4.07
N GLY A 309 -19.67 3.80 -3.41
CA GLY A 309 -21.08 3.89 -3.06
C GLY A 309 -22.04 3.76 -4.27
N GLU A 310 -21.57 3.23 -5.39
CA GLU A 310 -22.33 3.07 -6.65
C GLU A 310 -23.44 2.00 -6.59
N ASP A 311 -23.68 1.39 -5.44
CA ASP A 311 -24.87 0.55 -5.20
C ASP A 311 -26.17 1.39 -5.05
N ALA A 312 -26.06 2.74 -5.07
CA ALA A 312 -27.20 3.65 -5.17
C ALA A 312 -27.37 4.08 -6.65
N GLU A 313 -28.59 4.04 -7.13
CA GLU A 313 -29.07 4.24 -8.52
C GLU A 313 -28.49 5.44 -9.32
N GLY A 314 -27.61 6.27 -8.70
CA GLY A 314 -27.01 7.44 -9.35
C GLY A 314 -25.79 7.15 -10.25
N GLY A 315 -25.04 6.07 -10.02
CA GLY A 315 -23.85 5.74 -10.82
C GLY A 315 -24.18 5.36 -12.25
N ARG A 316 -25.30 4.66 -12.49
CA ARG A 316 -25.76 4.30 -13.85
C ARG A 316 -26.06 5.49 -14.74
N LEU A 317 -26.58 6.57 -14.16
CA LEU A 317 -26.92 7.79 -14.92
C LEU A 317 -25.67 8.55 -15.38
N ILE A 318 -24.60 8.51 -14.60
CA ILE A 318 -23.32 9.14 -14.96
C ILE A 318 -22.60 8.36 -16.05
N ASP A 319 -22.64 7.03 -15.99
CA ASP A 319 -22.06 6.16 -17.03
C ASP A 319 -22.84 6.25 -18.34
N GLU A 320 -24.17 6.34 -18.32
CA GLU A 320 -24.99 6.59 -19.50
C GLU A 320 -24.74 7.98 -20.11
N LEU A 321 -24.54 9.02 -19.29
CA LEU A 321 -24.21 10.36 -19.76
C LEU A 321 -22.77 10.44 -20.30
N ALA A 322 -21.82 9.73 -19.73
CA ALA A 322 -20.46 9.62 -20.23
C ALA A 322 -20.37 8.82 -21.53
N ALA A 323 -21.15 7.77 -21.67
CA ALA A 323 -21.28 6.99 -22.91
C ALA A 323 -21.97 7.77 -24.05
N ALA A 324 -22.93 8.62 -23.70
CA ALA A 324 -23.61 9.50 -24.65
C ALA A 324 -22.75 10.70 -25.11
N ALA A 325 -21.72 11.07 -24.34
CA ALA A 325 -20.79 12.16 -24.67
C ALA A 325 -19.54 11.69 -25.45
N ALA A 326 -19.39 10.38 -25.68
CA ALA A 326 -18.28 9.85 -26.48
C ALA A 326 -18.51 10.17 -27.97
N PRO A 327 -17.53 10.70 -28.72
CA PRO A 327 -17.66 10.92 -30.17
C PRO A 327 -17.89 9.59 -30.86
N PRO A 328 -18.71 9.56 -31.96
CA PRO A 328 -19.00 8.32 -32.65
C PRO A 328 -17.70 7.65 -33.15
N PRO A 329 -17.61 6.31 -33.09
CA PRO A 329 -16.43 5.60 -33.54
C PRO A 329 -16.17 5.93 -35.01
N ALA A 330 -14.92 6.23 -35.34
CA ALA A 330 -14.47 6.46 -36.71
C ALA A 330 -14.88 5.27 -37.58
N PRO A 331 -15.36 5.51 -38.82
CA PRO A 331 -15.79 4.41 -39.70
C PRO A 331 -14.64 3.45 -39.92
N ALA A 332 -14.90 2.16 -39.74
CA ALA A 332 -13.95 1.10 -39.96
C ALA A 332 -13.40 1.17 -41.39
N PRO A 333 -12.10 0.97 -41.64
CA PRO A 333 -11.57 0.94 -43.01
C PRO A 333 -12.24 -0.17 -43.80
N ALA A 334 -12.72 0.19 -45.00
CA ALA A 334 -13.38 -0.69 -45.92
C ALA A 334 -12.53 -1.96 -46.16
N ARG A 335 -13.11 -3.15 -45.93
CA ARG A 335 -12.50 -4.43 -46.29
C ARG A 335 -12.27 -4.45 -47.79
N VAL A 336 -11.01 -4.38 -48.19
CA VAL A 336 -10.59 -4.68 -49.56
C VAL A 336 -10.82 -6.21 -49.77
N ALA A 337 -11.62 -6.55 -50.74
CA ALA A 337 -11.87 -7.94 -51.11
C ALA A 337 -10.55 -8.60 -51.55
N PRO A 338 -10.28 -9.86 -51.20
CA PRO A 338 -9.07 -10.55 -51.64
C PRO A 338 -9.11 -10.83 -53.13
N VAL A 339 -8.03 -10.44 -53.81
CA VAL A 339 -7.78 -10.78 -55.23
C VAL A 339 -7.53 -12.28 -55.31
N PRO A 340 -8.14 -13.01 -56.27
CA PRO A 340 -7.92 -14.45 -56.41
C PRO A 340 -6.48 -14.74 -56.90
N THR A 341 -5.74 -15.51 -56.16
CA THR A 341 -4.43 -16.07 -56.55
C THR A 341 -4.65 -17.27 -57.45
N PRO A 342 -3.90 -17.40 -58.58
CA PRO A 342 -4.04 -18.57 -59.46
C PRO A 342 -3.46 -19.82 -58.78
N ALA A 343 -4.17 -20.94 -58.97
CA ALA A 343 -3.79 -22.27 -58.51
C ALA A 343 -2.46 -22.72 -59.16
N VAL A 344 -1.51 -23.11 -58.33
CA VAL A 344 -0.34 -23.87 -58.74
C VAL A 344 -0.45 -25.25 -58.12
N GLU A 345 -0.80 -26.24 -58.96
CA GLU A 345 -0.63 -27.66 -58.64
C GLU A 345 0.86 -27.96 -58.49
N SER A 346 1.26 -28.47 -57.34
CA SER A 346 2.48 -29.24 -57.19
C SER A 346 2.33 -30.22 -56.05
N VAL A 347 2.08 -31.44 -56.42
CA VAL A 347 2.09 -32.64 -55.58
C VAL A 347 3.55 -32.93 -55.19
N VAL A 348 3.87 -32.86 -53.90
CA VAL A 348 5.11 -33.45 -53.35
C VAL A 348 4.71 -34.33 -52.16
N PRO A 349 5.10 -35.63 -52.15
CA PRO A 349 4.71 -36.53 -51.08
C PRO A 349 5.41 -36.19 -49.75
N VAL A 350 4.61 -36.12 -48.68
CA VAL A 350 5.09 -35.98 -47.30
C VAL A 350 5.79 -37.27 -46.90
N VAL A 351 7.09 -37.19 -46.69
CA VAL A 351 7.89 -38.23 -46.02
C VAL A 351 7.80 -38.01 -44.51
N GLU A 352 7.20 -38.98 -43.84
CA GLU A 352 7.08 -39.05 -42.39
C GLU A 352 8.46 -39.28 -41.75
N PRO A 353 8.91 -38.52 -40.77
CA PRO A 353 10.20 -38.77 -40.12
C PRO A 353 10.14 -40.03 -39.23
N PRO A 354 11.21 -40.85 -39.18
CA PRO A 354 11.21 -42.09 -38.42
C PRO A 354 11.14 -41.83 -36.89
N ARG A 355 10.39 -42.69 -36.19
CA ARG A 355 10.29 -42.70 -34.72
C ARG A 355 11.67 -42.98 -34.12
N PRO A 356 12.05 -42.25 -33.03
CA PRO A 356 13.28 -42.55 -32.31
C PRO A 356 13.19 -43.90 -31.59
N ALA A 357 14.25 -44.67 -31.68
CA ALA A 357 14.43 -45.97 -31.01
C ALA A 357 14.48 -45.82 -29.49
N PRO A 358 14.06 -46.83 -28.71
CA PRO A 358 14.10 -46.78 -27.25
C PRO A 358 15.55 -46.79 -26.73
N ALA A 359 15.85 -45.90 -25.81
CA ALA A 359 17.14 -45.80 -25.15
C ALA A 359 17.42 -47.02 -24.25
N PRO A 360 18.69 -47.51 -24.18
CA PRO A 360 19.05 -48.65 -23.35
C PRO A 360 18.94 -48.32 -21.88
N GLY A 361 18.46 -49.30 -21.08
CA GLY A 361 18.21 -49.20 -19.66
C GLY A 361 19.48 -48.83 -18.84
N ARG A 362 19.31 -47.86 -17.96
CA ARG A 362 20.30 -47.57 -16.94
C ARG A 362 20.22 -48.61 -15.80
N PRO A 363 21.35 -49.07 -15.29
CA PRO A 363 21.34 -49.95 -14.12
C PRO A 363 20.87 -49.19 -12.86
N SER A 364 20.02 -49.87 -12.08
CA SER A 364 19.50 -49.45 -10.79
C SER A 364 20.67 -49.19 -9.83
N ALA A 365 20.89 -47.93 -9.45
CA ALA A 365 21.76 -47.59 -8.32
C ALA A 365 20.92 -47.53 -7.05
N ALA A 366 21.36 -48.21 -6.02
CA ALA A 366 20.79 -48.19 -4.67
C ALA A 366 20.77 -46.76 -4.08
N PRO A 367 19.80 -46.43 -3.20
CA PRO A 367 19.70 -45.09 -2.63
C PRO A 367 20.90 -44.82 -1.70
N PRO A 368 21.50 -43.60 -1.75
CA PRO A 368 22.49 -43.19 -0.78
C PRO A 368 21.84 -42.96 0.58
N GLY A 369 22.49 -43.46 1.63
CA GLY A 369 22.04 -43.35 3.01
C GLY A 369 21.88 -41.88 3.42
N ALA A 370 20.88 -41.60 4.26
CA ALA A 370 20.62 -40.31 4.87
C ALA A 370 21.86 -39.78 5.60
N PRO A 371 22.12 -38.44 5.53
CA PRO A 371 23.18 -37.83 6.31
C PRO A 371 22.84 -37.92 7.79
N ARG A 372 23.80 -38.45 8.58
CA ARG A 372 23.77 -38.39 10.04
C ARG A 372 23.86 -36.94 10.46
N GLY A 373 22.86 -36.46 11.22
CA GLY A 373 22.89 -35.17 11.89
C GLY A 373 24.03 -35.11 12.92
N PRO A 374 24.48 -33.93 13.31
CA PRO A 374 25.54 -33.75 14.27
C PRO A 374 25.16 -34.38 15.62
N ASP A 375 26.09 -35.11 16.21
CA ASP A 375 26.00 -35.67 17.56
C ASP A 375 25.69 -34.55 18.56
N VAL A 376 24.51 -34.58 19.13
CA VAL A 376 24.16 -33.72 20.26
C VAL A 376 24.68 -34.37 21.51
N ASP A 377 25.68 -33.71 22.13
CA ASP A 377 26.25 -34.12 23.40
C ASP A 377 25.20 -34.13 24.50
N ARG A 378 24.77 -35.32 24.91
CA ARG A 378 23.73 -35.53 25.93
C ARG A 378 24.14 -35.08 27.33
N SER A 379 25.44 -34.82 27.58
CA SER A 379 25.91 -34.37 28.87
C SER A 379 25.39 -32.99 29.29
N VAL A 380 25.08 -32.13 28.31
CA VAL A 380 24.57 -30.78 28.57
C VAL A 380 23.07 -30.77 28.94
N ILE A 381 22.34 -31.82 28.59
CA ILE A 381 20.92 -31.95 28.93
C ILE A 381 20.72 -32.48 30.37
N ASP A 382 21.60 -33.34 30.82
CA ASP A 382 21.51 -33.90 32.18
C ASP A 382 21.88 -32.88 33.27
N ASP A 383 22.74 -31.89 32.97
CA ASP A 383 23.07 -30.78 33.89
C ASP A 383 21.96 -29.74 34.05
N LEU A 384 21.04 -29.67 33.11
CA LEU A 384 19.91 -28.71 33.15
C LEU A 384 18.67 -29.26 33.87
N VAL A 385 18.58 -30.57 34.08
CA VAL A 385 17.41 -31.25 34.69
C VAL A 385 17.66 -31.69 36.14
N GLY A 386 18.95 -31.67 36.59
CA GLY A 386 19.38 -32.23 37.86
C GLY A 386 19.51 -31.30 39.06
N GLY A 387 19.04 -30.05 38.99
CA GLY A 387 19.24 -29.09 40.07
C GLY A 387 17.98 -28.82 40.91
N ASP A 388 17.52 -29.79 41.71
CA ASP A 388 16.74 -29.52 42.95
C ASP A 388 16.60 -30.80 43.78
N ARG A 389 17.47 -30.95 44.77
CA ARG A 389 17.22 -31.68 46.05
C ARG A 389 18.25 -31.27 47.11
N GLU A 390 17.77 -30.43 48.03
CA GLU A 390 17.83 -30.45 49.49
C GLU A 390 19.19 -30.48 50.23
N PRO A 391 19.18 -30.10 51.53
CA PRO A 391 18.10 -29.87 52.51
C PRO A 391 17.94 -28.42 52.96
#